data_f52f55540f4d1c2d43985079c613ab7c
#
_entry.id   f52f55540f4d1c2d43985079c613ab7c
#
_cell.length_a   1.000
_cell.length_b   1.000
_cell.length_c   1.000
_cell.angle_alpha   90.00
_cell.angle_beta   90.00
_cell.angle_gamma   90.00
#
_symmetry.space_group_name_H-M   'P 1'
#
loop_
_entity.id
_entity.type
_entity.pdbx_description
1 polymer ?
#
loop_
_entity_poly.entity_id
_entity_poly.type
_entity_poly.pdbx_seq_one_letter_code
_entity_poly.pdbx_strand_id
1 'polypeptide(L)'
;MKKILQLLSLKASFVSGLFNDFKAKPWRYLPWTIGFGLLIFIPIDLVFAQESILQNSFFSILNSVLFTIVTVLGKLLVIIIDLMLRIVSYNNFVHEGFVIKGWIVLRDVLNTLFIFFLLMIAFATIFNYESYGYKSLLGKVLLAAILVNFSRTIAGIAIDFSHVFMMVFLNGFKDAAAGNFTKGLGIRDIVQFGTTDPGDISGKEIFGSLVFGIIYLLIAVVTILVYFLMFVLRIIALWFLVITSPVYFVLNAVPFGKQSASQWLKNFSKYLGIGPALA
;
A
#
# COMPACT_ATOMS: atom_id res chain seq x y z
N MET A 1 19.84 14.08 -45.11
CA MET A 1 20.98 14.06 -44.19
C MET A 1 20.86 15.03 -43.03
N LYS A 2 20.50 16.32 -43.18
CA LYS A 2 20.33 17.29 -42.09
C LYS A 2 19.27 16.92 -41.01
N LYS A 3 18.11 16.34 -41.41
CA LYS A 3 17.06 15.90 -40.45
C LYS A 3 17.48 14.70 -39.58
N ILE A 4 18.30 13.80 -40.08
CA ILE A 4 18.80 12.64 -39.32
C ILE A 4 19.84 13.09 -38.28
N LEU A 5 20.71 14.04 -38.63
CA LEU A 5 21.68 14.62 -37.70
C LEU A 5 21.01 15.43 -36.57
N GLN A 6 19.92 16.12 -36.88
CA GLN A 6 19.13 16.85 -35.89
C GLN A 6 18.40 15.92 -34.92
N LEU A 7 17.89 14.78 -35.40
CA LEU A 7 17.30 13.73 -34.55
C LEU A 7 18.33 13.02 -33.66
N LEU A 8 19.54 12.81 -34.17
CA LEU A 8 20.64 12.23 -33.42
C LEU A 8 21.16 13.16 -32.33
N SER A 9 21.25 14.49 -32.62
CA SER A 9 21.65 15.49 -31.61
C SER A 9 20.61 15.67 -30.49
N LEU A 10 19.30 15.62 -30.82
CA LEU A 10 18.21 15.63 -29.82
C LEU A 10 18.21 14.38 -28.95
N LYS A 11 18.46 13.19 -29.52
CA LYS A 11 18.61 11.95 -28.74
C LYS A 11 19.83 11.98 -27.83
N ALA A 12 20.96 12.50 -28.31
CA ALA A 12 22.18 12.62 -27.49
C ALA A 12 21.99 13.60 -26.31
N SER A 13 21.30 14.73 -26.51
CA SER A 13 20.98 15.69 -25.46
C SER A 13 19.99 15.11 -24.43
N PHE A 14 19.00 14.34 -24.88
CA PHE A 14 18.05 13.66 -23.98
C PHE A 14 18.73 12.60 -23.14
N VAL A 15 19.61 11.78 -23.73
CA VAL A 15 20.37 10.74 -23.03
C VAL A 15 21.35 11.34 -22.02
N SER A 16 22.02 12.46 -22.36
CA SER A 16 22.93 13.14 -21.43
C SER A 16 22.21 13.79 -20.25
N GLY A 17 21.00 14.32 -20.47
CA GLY A 17 20.13 14.84 -19.41
C GLY A 17 19.68 13.75 -18.43
N LEU A 18 19.23 12.60 -18.94
CA LEU A 18 18.88 11.42 -18.16
C LEU A 18 20.07 10.88 -17.35
N PHE A 19 21.29 10.91 -17.92
CA PHE A 19 22.48 10.42 -17.27
C PHE A 19 22.93 11.31 -16.10
N ASN A 20 22.75 12.63 -16.22
CA ASN A 20 23.06 13.57 -15.16
C ASN A 20 22.05 13.50 -14.01
N ASP A 21 20.76 13.35 -14.32
CA ASP A 21 19.73 13.14 -13.29
C ASP A 21 19.87 11.77 -12.58
N PHE A 22 20.30 10.74 -13.30
CA PHE A 22 20.62 9.43 -12.74
C PHE A 22 21.77 9.49 -11.73
N LYS A 23 22.79 10.30 -12.02
CA LYS A 23 23.94 10.52 -11.11
C LYS A 23 23.55 11.28 -9.86
N ALA A 24 22.55 12.16 -9.93
CA ALA A 24 22.09 13.00 -8.82
C ALA A 24 21.09 12.28 -7.87
N LYS A 25 20.26 11.37 -8.39
CA LYS A 25 19.23 10.66 -7.61
C LYS A 25 19.00 9.21 -8.12
N PRO A 26 19.96 8.30 -7.92
CA PRO A 26 19.93 6.95 -8.50
C PRO A 26 18.71 6.11 -8.07
N TRP A 27 18.23 6.30 -6.84
CA TRP A 27 17.11 5.53 -6.25
C TRP A 27 15.73 5.85 -6.84
N ARG A 28 15.58 7.01 -7.49
CA ARG A 28 14.31 7.43 -8.09
C ARG A 28 14.00 6.72 -9.41
N TYR A 29 15.05 6.24 -10.10
CA TYR A 29 14.96 5.64 -11.42
C TYR A 29 15.21 4.13 -11.43
N LEU A 30 15.57 3.54 -10.28
CA LEU A 30 15.87 2.10 -10.17
C LEU A 30 14.75 1.19 -10.72
N PRO A 31 13.44 1.45 -10.48
CA PRO A 31 12.39 0.61 -11.07
C PRO A 31 12.24 0.80 -12.58
N TRP A 32 12.58 1.97 -13.11
CA TRP A 32 12.48 2.26 -14.55
C TRP A 32 13.67 1.75 -15.36
N THR A 33 14.86 1.73 -14.76
CA THR A 33 16.09 1.26 -15.47
C THR A 33 16.11 -0.24 -15.62
N ILE A 34 15.55 -1.01 -14.69
CA ILE A 34 15.42 -2.46 -14.80
C ILE A 34 14.39 -2.82 -15.88
N GLY A 35 13.25 -2.12 -15.96
CA GLY A 35 12.23 -2.33 -16.97
C GLY A 35 12.67 -1.93 -18.39
N PHE A 36 13.38 -0.81 -18.53
CA PHE A 36 13.85 -0.31 -19.83
C PHE A 36 15.13 -1.00 -20.33
N GLY A 37 16.01 -1.42 -19.42
CA GLY A 37 17.25 -2.13 -19.78
C GLY A 37 17.01 -3.47 -20.45
N LEU A 38 15.98 -4.20 -20.04
CA LEU A 38 15.56 -5.45 -20.67
C LEU A 38 14.94 -5.26 -22.07
N LEU A 39 14.33 -4.10 -22.35
CA LEU A 39 13.72 -3.79 -23.65
C LEU A 39 14.74 -3.37 -24.74
N ILE A 40 15.91 -2.86 -24.35
CA ILE A 40 16.93 -2.35 -25.30
C ILE A 40 17.87 -3.47 -25.78
N PHE A 41 17.95 -4.58 -25.07
CA PHE A 41 18.88 -5.69 -25.40
C PHE A 41 18.28 -6.78 -26.28
N ILE A 42 17.05 -6.66 -26.77
CA ILE A 42 16.53 -7.56 -27.80
C ILE A 42 16.87 -6.93 -29.16
N PRO A 43 17.81 -7.48 -29.95
CA PRO A 43 18.07 -7.01 -31.31
C PRO A 43 16.84 -7.34 -32.15
N ILE A 44 16.00 -6.34 -32.39
CA ILE A 44 14.75 -6.45 -33.16
C ILE A 44 15.02 -6.92 -34.59
N ASP A 45 16.21 -6.65 -35.13
CA ASP A 45 16.60 -7.02 -36.48
C ASP A 45 16.87 -8.52 -36.70
N LEU A 46 17.11 -9.30 -35.62
CA LEU A 46 17.25 -10.76 -35.69
C LEU A 46 15.91 -11.49 -35.82
N VAL A 47 14.80 -10.81 -35.59
CA VAL A 47 13.46 -11.40 -35.63
C VAL A 47 12.92 -11.53 -37.07
N PHE A 48 13.51 -10.84 -38.02
CA PHE A 48 12.96 -10.71 -39.38
C PHE A 48 13.68 -11.51 -40.50
N ALA A 49 14.62 -12.39 -40.14
CA ALA A 49 15.34 -13.20 -41.14
C ALA A 49 14.76 -14.62 -41.27
N GLN A 50 14.27 -14.88 -42.41
CA GLN A 50 13.99 -16.14 -43.15
C GLN A 50 13.53 -17.40 -42.38
N GLU A 51 12.39 -17.94 -42.81
CA GLU A 51 11.76 -19.20 -42.37
C GLU A 51 12.69 -20.42 -42.62
N SER A 52 13.28 -20.92 -41.55
CA SER A 52 14.00 -22.19 -41.56
C SER A 52 13.58 -23.03 -40.33
N ILE A 53 13.76 -24.34 -40.42
CA ILE A 53 13.50 -25.33 -39.36
C ILE A 53 14.22 -24.94 -38.05
N LEU A 54 15.37 -24.28 -38.14
CA LEU A 54 16.14 -23.75 -37.01
C LEU A 54 15.39 -22.64 -36.29
N GLN A 55 14.62 -21.82 -37.00
CA GLN A 55 13.85 -20.73 -36.46
C GLN A 55 12.66 -21.21 -35.61
N ASN A 56 11.96 -22.25 -36.08
CA ASN A 56 10.87 -22.85 -35.32
C ASN A 56 11.36 -23.51 -34.03
N SER A 57 12.52 -24.18 -34.08
CA SER A 57 13.12 -24.75 -32.85
C SER A 57 13.61 -23.70 -31.88
N PHE A 58 14.17 -22.59 -32.37
CA PHE A 58 14.59 -21.46 -31.53
C PHE A 58 13.39 -20.78 -30.81
N PHE A 59 12.33 -20.47 -31.59
CA PHE A 59 11.11 -19.90 -30.99
C PHE A 59 10.43 -20.86 -29.99
N SER A 60 10.45 -22.16 -30.25
CA SER A 60 9.91 -23.17 -29.36
C SER A 60 10.62 -23.16 -27.99
N ILE A 61 11.95 -23.14 -27.97
CA ILE A 61 12.74 -23.08 -26.75
C ILE A 61 12.49 -21.74 -26.02
N LEU A 62 12.50 -20.63 -26.76
CA LEU A 62 12.30 -19.30 -26.22
C LEU A 62 10.89 -19.15 -25.61
N ASN A 63 9.85 -19.60 -26.29
CA ASN A 63 8.48 -19.61 -25.82
C ASN A 63 8.32 -20.49 -24.56
N SER A 64 9.01 -21.63 -24.49
CA SER A 64 8.99 -22.48 -23.29
C SER A 64 9.57 -21.77 -22.05
N VAL A 65 10.68 -21.04 -22.22
CA VAL A 65 11.28 -20.24 -21.15
C VAL A 65 10.35 -19.10 -20.73
N LEU A 66 9.79 -18.36 -21.68
CA LEU A 66 8.86 -17.26 -21.41
C LEU A 66 7.58 -17.77 -20.72
N PHE A 67 7.04 -18.90 -21.18
CA PHE A 67 5.88 -19.53 -20.54
C PHE A 67 6.16 -19.94 -19.10
N THR A 68 7.37 -20.42 -18.81
CA THR A 68 7.80 -20.72 -17.43
C THR A 68 7.81 -19.45 -16.58
N ILE A 69 8.32 -18.34 -17.11
CA ILE A 69 8.33 -17.03 -16.42
C ILE A 69 6.90 -16.55 -16.16
N VAL A 70 6.01 -16.60 -17.14
CA VAL A 70 4.58 -16.25 -17.00
C VAL A 70 3.93 -17.09 -15.91
N THR A 71 4.20 -18.40 -15.90
CA THR A 71 3.65 -19.33 -14.89
C THR A 71 4.14 -18.98 -13.48
N VAL A 72 5.42 -18.68 -13.32
CA VAL A 72 6.01 -18.28 -12.02
C VAL A 72 5.43 -16.97 -11.56
N LEU A 73 5.36 -15.95 -12.44
CA LEU A 73 4.76 -14.66 -12.11
C LEU A 73 3.26 -14.77 -11.77
N GLY A 74 2.52 -15.60 -12.51
CA GLY A 74 1.11 -15.87 -12.24
C GLY A 74 0.91 -16.53 -10.86
N LYS A 75 1.73 -17.52 -10.50
CA LYS A 75 1.70 -18.14 -9.17
C LYS A 75 2.06 -17.13 -8.07
N LEU A 76 3.07 -16.30 -8.29
CA LEU A 76 3.46 -15.24 -7.36
C LEU A 76 2.30 -14.25 -7.15
N LEU A 77 1.62 -13.85 -8.22
CA LEU A 77 0.47 -12.97 -8.17
C LEU A 77 -0.66 -13.57 -7.31
N VAL A 78 -0.99 -14.84 -7.52
CA VAL A 78 -2.02 -15.54 -6.74
C VAL A 78 -1.65 -15.59 -5.26
N ILE A 79 -0.40 -15.88 -4.92
CA ILE A 79 0.09 -15.89 -3.53
C ILE A 79 -0.06 -14.51 -2.88
N ILE A 80 0.33 -13.44 -3.58
CA ILE A 80 0.23 -12.07 -3.05
C ILE A 80 -1.25 -11.67 -2.87
N ILE A 81 -2.13 -12.05 -3.79
CA ILE A 81 -3.58 -11.81 -3.67
C ILE A 81 -4.14 -12.55 -2.44
N ASP A 82 -3.80 -13.82 -2.23
CA ASP A 82 -4.25 -14.58 -1.05
C ASP A 82 -3.77 -13.93 0.25
N LEU A 83 -2.50 -13.54 0.31
CA LEU A 83 -1.96 -12.81 1.46
C LEU A 83 -2.65 -11.45 1.66
N MET A 84 -2.92 -10.71 0.58
CA MET A 84 -3.65 -9.44 0.64
C MET A 84 -5.07 -9.65 1.19
N LEU A 85 -5.80 -10.66 0.74
CA LEU A 85 -7.15 -10.96 1.22
C LEU A 85 -7.15 -11.31 2.71
N ARG A 86 -6.15 -12.06 3.19
CA ARG A 86 -5.99 -12.36 4.63
C ARG A 86 -5.76 -11.10 5.45
N ILE A 87 -4.92 -10.18 4.96
CA ILE A 87 -4.63 -8.91 5.63
C ILE A 87 -5.83 -7.96 5.61
N VAL A 88 -6.54 -7.87 4.49
CA VAL A 88 -7.76 -7.05 4.37
C VAL A 88 -8.86 -7.57 5.31
N SER A 89 -8.98 -8.88 5.48
CA SER A 89 -9.95 -9.51 6.39
C SER A 89 -9.55 -9.43 7.87
N TYR A 90 -8.34 -8.94 8.18
CA TYR A 90 -7.87 -8.82 9.55
C TYR A 90 -8.66 -7.75 10.32
N ASN A 91 -9.29 -8.15 11.43
CA ASN A 91 -10.11 -7.27 12.28
C ASN A 91 -9.72 -7.26 13.77
N ASN A 92 -8.59 -7.89 14.13
CA ASN A 92 -8.20 -8.01 15.54
C ASN A 92 -7.34 -6.85 16.05
N PHE A 93 -7.64 -5.60 15.65
CA PHE A 93 -6.81 -4.43 15.96
C PHE A 93 -6.71 -4.11 17.45
N VAL A 94 -7.79 -4.34 18.21
CA VAL A 94 -7.98 -3.88 19.60
C VAL A 94 -7.67 -4.98 20.61
N HIS A 95 -7.74 -6.25 20.18
CA HIS A 95 -7.63 -7.40 21.08
C HIS A 95 -6.27 -8.10 21.01
N GLU A 96 -5.33 -7.60 20.20
CA GLU A 96 -3.96 -8.11 20.18
C GLU A 96 -3.27 -7.94 21.52
N GLY A 97 -2.61 -9.00 22.00
CA GLY A 97 -2.06 -9.03 23.36
C GLY A 97 -1.05 -7.91 23.62
N PHE A 98 -0.22 -7.54 22.65
CA PHE A 98 0.74 -6.44 22.81
C PHE A 98 0.06 -5.06 22.78
N VAL A 99 -1.05 -4.89 22.02
CA VAL A 99 -1.84 -3.65 21.99
C VAL A 99 -2.51 -3.42 23.35
N ILE A 100 -3.11 -4.49 23.90
CA ILE A 100 -3.73 -4.42 25.22
C ILE A 100 -2.69 -4.04 26.28
N LYS A 101 -1.54 -4.71 26.32
CA LYS A 101 -0.47 -4.44 27.28
C LYS A 101 0.06 -3.01 27.12
N GLY A 102 0.34 -2.58 25.90
CA GLY A 102 0.82 -1.22 25.63
C GLY A 102 -0.20 -0.15 26.04
N TRP A 103 -1.48 -0.36 25.75
CA TRP A 103 -2.56 0.52 26.16
C TRP A 103 -2.71 0.59 27.69
N ILE A 104 -2.64 -0.55 28.41
CA ILE A 104 -2.70 -0.59 29.86
C ILE A 104 -1.60 0.26 30.49
N VAL A 105 -0.35 0.08 30.04
CA VAL A 105 0.79 0.85 30.56
C VAL A 105 0.58 2.36 30.36
N LEU A 106 0.18 2.79 29.17
CA LEU A 106 -0.06 4.22 28.91
C LEU A 106 -1.25 4.74 29.70
N ARG A 107 -2.35 4.00 29.78
CA ARG A 107 -3.52 4.36 30.59
C ARG A 107 -3.14 4.56 32.05
N ASP A 108 -2.36 3.66 32.66
CA ASP A 108 -2.01 3.71 34.08
C ASP A 108 -1.05 4.85 34.35
N VAL A 109 -0.09 5.12 33.48
CA VAL A 109 0.78 6.31 33.56
C VAL A 109 -0.05 7.59 33.49
N LEU A 110 -1.00 7.68 32.56
CA LEU A 110 -1.85 8.87 32.43
C LEU A 110 -2.81 9.03 33.59
N ASN A 111 -3.35 7.94 34.15
CA ASN A 111 -4.15 7.99 35.35
C ASN A 111 -3.35 8.57 36.54
N THR A 112 -2.08 8.22 36.68
CA THR A 112 -1.19 8.81 37.68
C THR A 112 -0.94 10.29 37.38
N LEU A 113 -0.79 10.71 36.14
CA LEU A 113 -0.59 12.10 35.75
C LEU A 113 -1.80 12.98 36.03
N PHE A 114 -3.02 12.46 36.15
CA PHE A 114 -4.19 13.25 36.53
C PHE A 114 -4.05 13.88 37.92
N ILE A 115 -3.33 13.22 38.82
CA ILE A 115 -3.04 13.80 40.16
C ILE A 115 -2.23 15.11 39.98
N PHE A 116 -1.24 15.12 39.12
CA PHE A 116 -0.43 16.31 38.83
C PHE A 116 -1.27 17.41 38.15
N PHE A 117 -2.18 17.03 37.23
CA PHE A 117 -3.08 18.01 36.62
C PHE A 117 -4.02 18.63 37.62
N LEU A 118 -4.58 17.86 38.58
CA LEU A 118 -5.43 18.40 39.66
C LEU A 118 -4.64 19.32 40.54
N LEU A 119 -3.39 18.97 40.89
CA LEU A 119 -2.51 19.82 41.67
C LEU A 119 -2.20 21.14 40.92
N MET A 120 -1.91 21.07 39.66
CA MET A 120 -1.69 22.24 38.80
C MET A 120 -2.93 23.16 38.77
N ILE A 121 -4.12 22.58 38.63
CA ILE A 121 -5.39 23.34 38.67
C ILE A 121 -5.58 24.02 40.02
N ALA A 122 -5.25 23.33 41.12
CA ALA A 122 -5.37 23.90 42.49
C ALA A 122 -4.43 25.12 42.66
N PHE A 123 -3.16 24.99 42.27
CA PHE A 123 -2.20 26.11 42.29
C PHE A 123 -2.64 27.26 41.37
N ALA A 124 -3.04 26.96 40.14
CA ALA A 124 -3.51 27.96 39.20
C ALA A 124 -4.74 28.72 39.72
N THR A 125 -5.60 28.05 40.49
CA THR A 125 -6.76 28.67 41.12
C THR A 125 -6.35 29.61 42.27
N ILE A 126 -5.38 29.20 43.08
CA ILE A 126 -4.82 30.02 44.18
C ILE A 126 -4.16 31.30 43.62
N PHE A 127 -3.39 31.15 42.53
CA PHE A 127 -2.68 32.28 41.89
C PHE A 127 -3.54 33.07 40.88
N ASN A 128 -4.84 32.79 40.79
CA ASN A 128 -5.78 33.44 39.84
C ASN A 128 -5.37 33.35 38.33
N TYR A 129 -4.71 32.28 37.92
CA TYR A 129 -4.45 32.03 36.51
C TYR A 129 -5.73 31.51 35.81
N GLU A 130 -6.50 32.39 35.18
CA GLU A 130 -7.82 32.08 34.59
C GLU A 130 -7.78 30.93 33.56
N SER A 131 -6.73 30.85 32.75
CA SER A 131 -6.60 29.81 31.70
C SER A 131 -6.42 28.39 32.24
N TYR A 132 -5.91 28.25 33.47
CA TYR A 132 -5.58 26.96 34.11
C TYR A 132 -6.37 26.71 35.37
N GLY A 133 -7.24 27.62 35.77
CA GLY A 133 -8.05 27.53 36.99
C GLY A 133 -9.19 26.49 36.88
N TYR A 134 -9.81 26.19 38.01
CA TYR A 134 -10.84 25.16 38.12
C TYR A 134 -12.03 25.38 37.19
N LYS A 135 -12.46 26.63 36.96
CA LYS A 135 -13.58 26.96 36.06
C LYS A 135 -13.34 26.55 34.60
N SER A 136 -12.09 26.62 34.16
CA SER A 136 -11.75 26.37 32.77
C SER A 136 -11.28 24.92 32.46
N LEU A 137 -10.59 24.29 33.42
CA LEU A 137 -9.90 23.02 33.21
C LEU A 137 -10.48 21.84 33.99
N LEU A 138 -11.02 22.02 35.18
CA LEU A 138 -11.41 20.91 36.03
C LEU A 138 -12.40 19.97 35.33
N GLY A 139 -13.46 20.50 34.71
CA GLY A 139 -14.45 19.68 33.99
C GLY A 139 -13.86 18.91 32.82
N LYS A 140 -12.92 19.53 32.06
CA LYS A 140 -12.26 18.89 30.93
C LYS A 140 -11.33 17.77 31.39
N VAL A 141 -10.58 17.99 32.47
CA VAL A 141 -9.66 16.99 33.02
C VAL A 141 -10.42 15.80 33.62
N LEU A 142 -11.55 16.07 34.35
CA LEU A 142 -12.41 14.99 34.84
C LEU A 142 -13.02 14.15 33.71
N LEU A 143 -13.52 14.81 32.67
CA LEU A 143 -14.03 14.11 31.50
C LEU A 143 -12.93 13.29 30.82
N ALA A 144 -11.72 13.85 30.66
CA ALA A 144 -10.58 13.14 30.12
C ALA A 144 -10.19 11.91 30.95
N ALA A 145 -10.22 12.01 32.29
CA ALA A 145 -9.93 10.89 33.18
C ALA A 145 -10.90 9.70 32.98
N ILE A 146 -12.17 10.01 32.71
CA ILE A 146 -13.15 8.99 32.36
C ILE A 146 -12.82 8.40 30.95
N LEU A 147 -12.65 9.27 29.94
CA LEU A 147 -12.47 8.86 28.54
C LEU A 147 -11.15 8.11 28.32
N VAL A 148 -10.11 8.39 29.08
CA VAL A 148 -8.83 7.63 29.04
C VAL A 148 -9.06 6.14 29.27
N ASN A 149 -9.92 5.78 30.23
CA ASN A 149 -10.22 4.39 30.55
C ASN A 149 -11.06 3.69 29.47
N PHE A 150 -11.83 4.45 28.69
CA PHE A 150 -12.65 3.94 27.58
C PHE A 150 -11.98 4.15 26.21
N SER A 151 -10.80 4.75 26.16
CA SER A 151 -10.14 5.17 24.91
C SER A 151 -9.92 4.05 23.91
N ARG A 152 -9.54 2.86 24.38
CA ARG A 152 -9.40 1.66 23.53
C ARG A 152 -10.73 1.23 22.92
N THR A 153 -11.80 1.23 23.69
CA THR A 153 -13.15 0.88 23.22
C THR A 153 -13.64 1.90 22.18
N ILE A 154 -13.44 3.19 22.43
CA ILE A 154 -13.83 4.26 21.51
C ILE A 154 -13.06 4.13 20.18
N ALA A 155 -11.74 3.92 20.27
CA ALA A 155 -10.93 3.69 19.08
C ALA A 155 -11.36 2.41 18.33
N GLY A 156 -11.68 1.34 19.06
CA GLY A 156 -12.17 0.09 18.51
C GLY A 156 -13.46 0.26 17.73
N ILE A 157 -14.46 0.90 18.29
CA ILE A 157 -15.75 1.18 17.61
C ILE A 157 -15.52 1.94 16.31
N ALA A 158 -14.63 2.94 16.30
CA ALA A 158 -14.31 3.69 15.09
C ALA A 158 -13.61 2.81 14.01
N ILE A 159 -12.71 1.91 14.44
CA ILE A 159 -12.04 0.96 13.56
C ILE A 159 -13.04 -0.05 12.99
N ASP A 160 -13.89 -0.62 13.83
CA ASP A 160 -14.90 -1.60 13.42
C ASP A 160 -15.88 -0.99 12.42
N PHE A 161 -16.33 0.24 12.67
CA PHE A 161 -17.17 0.97 11.71
C PHE A 161 -16.48 1.13 10.35
N SER A 162 -15.21 1.58 10.36
CA SER A 162 -14.43 1.70 9.13
C SER A 162 -14.24 0.35 8.43
N HIS A 163 -14.01 -0.71 9.19
CA HIS A 163 -13.82 -2.06 8.66
C HIS A 163 -15.11 -2.61 8.02
N VAL A 164 -16.24 -2.46 8.69
CA VAL A 164 -17.56 -2.85 8.13
C VAL A 164 -17.81 -2.11 6.82
N PHE A 165 -17.55 -0.79 6.80
CA PHE A 165 -17.72 0.01 5.61
C PHE A 165 -16.82 -0.48 4.46
N MET A 166 -15.57 -0.80 4.74
CA MET A 166 -14.63 -1.39 3.79
C MET A 166 -15.15 -2.74 3.26
N MET A 167 -15.67 -3.62 4.13
CA MET A 167 -16.17 -4.94 3.73
C MET A 167 -17.43 -4.87 2.85
N VAL A 168 -18.28 -3.85 3.04
CA VAL A 168 -19.44 -3.61 2.16
C VAL A 168 -18.97 -3.33 0.73
N PHE A 169 -17.97 -2.46 0.54
CA PHE A 169 -17.39 -2.21 -0.79
C PHE A 169 -16.72 -3.46 -1.35
N LEU A 170 -15.87 -4.12 -0.58
CA LEU A 170 -15.16 -5.32 -1.00
C LEU A 170 -16.12 -6.43 -1.47
N ASN A 171 -17.18 -6.69 -0.73
CA ASN A 171 -18.19 -7.69 -1.09
C ASN A 171 -19.01 -7.25 -2.31
N GLY A 172 -19.34 -5.96 -2.42
CA GLY A 172 -20.05 -5.44 -3.61
C GLY A 172 -19.23 -5.60 -4.90
N PHE A 173 -17.90 -5.48 -4.82
CA PHE A 173 -17.01 -5.66 -5.97
C PHE A 173 -16.58 -7.12 -6.19
N LYS A 174 -16.62 -7.97 -5.17
CA LYS A 174 -16.12 -9.36 -5.24
C LYS A 174 -16.82 -10.17 -6.33
N ASP A 175 -18.12 -10.05 -6.44
CA ASP A 175 -18.90 -10.79 -7.44
C ASP A 175 -18.73 -10.22 -8.85
N ALA A 176 -18.56 -8.89 -8.97
CA ALA A 176 -18.27 -8.23 -10.23
C ALA A 176 -16.82 -8.45 -10.69
N ALA A 177 -15.87 -8.46 -9.76
CA ALA A 177 -14.43 -8.57 -10.05
C ALA A 177 -14.01 -10.01 -10.36
N ALA A 178 -14.52 -11.02 -9.62
CA ALA A 178 -14.08 -12.40 -9.78
C ALA A 178 -14.33 -12.98 -11.19
N GLY A 179 -15.44 -12.61 -11.82
CA GLY A 179 -15.76 -13.02 -13.19
C GLY A 179 -15.05 -12.19 -14.26
N ASN A 180 -14.92 -10.89 -14.04
CA ASN A 180 -14.34 -9.96 -15.02
C ASN A 180 -12.83 -9.83 -14.89
N PHE A 181 -12.26 -10.04 -13.69
CA PHE A 181 -10.82 -9.95 -13.47
C PHE A 181 -10.09 -11.09 -14.18
N THR A 182 -10.62 -12.32 -14.08
CA THR A 182 -10.05 -13.49 -14.79
C THR A 182 -10.23 -13.38 -16.30
N LYS A 183 -11.34 -12.77 -16.77
CA LYS A 183 -11.56 -12.50 -18.19
C LYS A 183 -10.77 -11.28 -18.68
N GLY A 184 -10.75 -10.19 -17.89
CA GLY A 184 -10.05 -8.96 -18.26
C GLY A 184 -8.53 -9.09 -18.22
N LEU A 185 -8.00 -9.97 -17.38
CA LEU A 185 -6.57 -10.31 -17.38
C LEU A 185 -6.19 -11.24 -18.54
N GLY A 186 -7.16 -11.77 -19.29
CA GLY A 186 -6.86 -12.72 -20.37
C GLY A 186 -6.08 -13.95 -19.90
N ILE A 187 -6.05 -14.22 -18.57
CA ILE A 187 -5.28 -15.35 -18.00
C ILE A 187 -5.77 -16.66 -18.60
N ARG A 188 -7.09 -16.79 -18.82
CA ARG A 188 -7.65 -17.94 -19.53
C ARG A 188 -7.15 -18.04 -20.96
N ASP A 189 -7.10 -16.92 -21.64
CA ASP A 189 -6.68 -16.88 -23.03
C ASP A 189 -5.16 -17.17 -23.15
N ILE A 190 -4.36 -16.63 -22.24
CA ILE A 190 -2.91 -16.91 -22.15
C ILE A 190 -2.66 -18.39 -21.80
N VAL A 191 -3.46 -18.99 -20.90
CA VAL A 191 -3.36 -20.41 -20.54
C VAL A 191 -3.94 -21.32 -21.63
N GLN A 192 -5.01 -20.90 -22.33
CA GLN A 192 -5.60 -21.65 -23.44
C GLN A 192 -4.78 -21.59 -24.72
N PHE A 193 -3.97 -20.54 -24.96
CA PHE A 193 -3.00 -20.52 -26.07
C PHE A 193 -1.99 -21.68 -26.03
N GLY A 194 -1.75 -22.28 -24.83
CA GLY A 194 -0.94 -23.49 -24.70
C GLY A 194 -1.68 -24.81 -24.98
N THR A 195 -3.02 -24.77 -25.19
CA THR A 195 -3.86 -25.98 -25.37
C THR A 195 -4.65 -26.01 -26.67
N THR A 196 -4.67 -24.93 -27.47
CA THR A 196 -5.25 -24.92 -28.81
C THR A 196 -4.23 -25.51 -29.84
N ASP A 197 -4.73 -26.29 -30.80
CA ASP A 197 -3.93 -26.97 -31.83
C ASP A 197 -2.85 -26.04 -32.42
N PRO A 198 -1.57 -26.47 -32.45
CA PRO A 198 -0.45 -25.64 -32.91
C PRO A 198 -0.47 -25.32 -34.41
N GLY A 199 -1.52 -25.70 -35.14
CA GLY A 199 -1.55 -25.65 -36.60
C GLY A 199 -1.63 -24.24 -37.21
N ASP A 200 -2.17 -23.24 -36.51
CA ASP A 200 -2.50 -21.95 -37.15
C ASP A 200 -1.80 -20.72 -36.54
N ILE A 201 -1.05 -20.83 -35.43
CA ILE A 201 -0.42 -19.70 -34.80
C ILE A 201 1.10 -19.76 -34.94
N SER A 202 1.68 -18.73 -35.60
CA SER A 202 3.13 -18.63 -35.78
C SER A 202 3.83 -18.55 -34.41
N GLY A 203 4.95 -19.29 -34.21
CA GLY A 203 5.78 -19.22 -33.00
C GLY A 203 6.22 -17.80 -32.64
N LYS A 204 6.24 -16.88 -33.57
CA LYS A 204 6.53 -15.46 -33.44
C LYS A 204 5.37 -14.68 -32.76
N GLU A 205 4.11 -15.03 -33.07
CA GLU A 205 2.93 -14.42 -32.47
C GLU A 205 2.78 -14.85 -31.01
N ILE A 206 3.09 -16.14 -30.73
CA ILE A 206 3.14 -16.66 -29.36
C ILE A 206 4.21 -15.93 -28.56
N PHE A 207 5.41 -15.73 -29.13
CA PHE A 207 6.49 -14.98 -28.49
C PHE A 207 6.04 -13.55 -28.13
N GLY A 208 5.44 -12.81 -29.06
CA GLY A 208 4.91 -11.47 -28.83
C GLY A 208 3.89 -11.43 -27.69
N SER A 209 2.93 -12.35 -27.71
CA SER A 209 1.89 -12.47 -26.67
C SER A 209 2.48 -12.75 -25.29
N LEU A 210 3.47 -13.63 -25.19
CA LEU A 210 4.14 -13.96 -23.92
C LEU A 210 4.93 -12.78 -23.38
N VAL A 211 5.63 -12.02 -24.23
CA VAL A 211 6.36 -10.81 -23.81
C VAL A 211 5.40 -9.76 -23.25
N PHE A 212 4.30 -9.47 -23.96
CA PHE A 212 3.27 -8.57 -23.45
C PHE A 212 2.62 -9.10 -22.17
N GLY A 213 2.37 -10.40 -22.08
CA GLY A 213 1.85 -11.06 -20.89
C GLY A 213 2.77 -10.89 -19.68
N ILE A 214 4.08 -11.03 -19.84
CA ILE A 214 5.07 -10.81 -18.79
C ILE A 214 5.04 -9.36 -18.30
N ILE A 215 5.05 -8.39 -19.21
CA ILE A 215 5.00 -6.97 -18.86
C ILE A 215 3.74 -6.67 -18.07
N TYR A 216 2.60 -7.17 -18.54
CA TYR A 216 1.33 -6.99 -17.88
C TYR A 216 1.29 -7.62 -16.47
N LEU A 217 1.78 -8.86 -16.32
CA LEU A 217 1.86 -9.55 -15.04
C LEU A 217 2.82 -8.83 -14.07
N LEU A 218 3.94 -8.30 -14.54
CA LEU A 218 4.85 -7.51 -13.71
C LEU A 218 4.17 -6.26 -13.17
N ILE A 219 3.45 -5.52 -14.02
CA ILE A 219 2.67 -4.35 -13.59
C ILE A 219 1.63 -4.76 -12.56
N ALA A 220 0.92 -5.85 -12.78
CA ALA A 220 -0.09 -6.37 -11.86
C ALA A 220 0.52 -6.77 -10.51
N VAL A 221 1.63 -7.51 -10.50
CA VAL A 221 2.36 -7.91 -9.29
C VAL A 221 2.81 -6.69 -8.49
N VAL A 222 3.44 -5.71 -9.14
CA VAL A 222 3.91 -4.49 -8.48
C VAL A 222 2.74 -3.70 -7.89
N THR A 223 1.65 -3.57 -8.64
CA THR A 223 0.46 -2.84 -8.19
C THR A 223 -0.15 -3.49 -6.96
N ILE A 224 -0.38 -4.81 -6.98
CA ILE A 224 -0.97 -5.53 -5.85
C ILE A 224 -0.02 -5.53 -4.64
N LEU A 225 1.29 -5.62 -4.86
CA LEU A 225 2.29 -5.53 -3.79
C LEU A 225 2.26 -4.17 -3.10
N VAL A 226 2.07 -3.07 -3.83
CA VAL A 226 1.90 -1.74 -3.24
C VAL A 226 0.64 -1.67 -2.37
N TYR A 227 -0.50 -2.18 -2.85
CA TYR A 227 -1.72 -2.27 -2.04
C TYR A 227 -1.52 -3.13 -0.78
N PHE A 228 -0.90 -4.29 -0.92
CA PHE A 228 -0.55 -5.16 0.20
C PHE A 228 0.26 -4.41 1.27
N LEU A 229 1.33 -3.71 0.87
CA LEU A 229 2.15 -2.91 1.79
C LEU A 229 1.35 -1.79 2.46
N MET A 230 0.45 -1.13 1.73
CA MET A 230 -0.42 -0.10 2.30
C MET A 230 -1.34 -0.68 3.39
N PHE A 231 -1.92 -1.85 3.19
CA PHE A 231 -2.75 -2.52 4.22
C PHE A 231 -1.91 -2.96 5.42
N VAL A 232 -0.72 -3.48 5.23
CA VAL A 232 0.20 -3.83 6.33
C VAL A 232 0.55 -2.59 7.16
N LEU A 233 0.93 -1.49 6.51
CA LEU A 233 1.24 -0.23 7.19
C LEU A 233 0.02 0.33 7.92
N ARG A 234 -1.19 0.19 7.36
CA ARG A 234 -2.44 0.56 8.03
C ARG A 234 -2.62 -0.20 9.33
N ILE A 235 -2.41 -1.52 9.33
CA ILE A 235 -2.56 -2.35 10.54
C ILE A 235 -1.59 -1.90 11.62
N ILE A 236 -0.31 -1.76 11.28
CA ILE A 236 0.73 -1.34 12.21
C ILE A 236 0.42 0.06 12.79
N ALA A 237 0.03 1.00 11.91
CA ALA A 237 -0.31 2.35 12.35
C ALA A 237 -1.53 2.38 13.28
N LEU A 238 -2.59 1.60 12.99
CA LEU A 238 -3.76 1.50 13.85
C LEU A 238 -3.43 0.89 15.21
N TRP A 239 -2.56 -0.13 15.28
CA TRP A 239 -2.09 -0.67 16.56
C TRP A 239 -1.44 0.42 17.43
N PHE A 240 -0.50 1.20 16.85
CA PHE A 240 0.13 2.30 17.58
C PHE A 240 -0.87 3.38 18.00
N LEU A 241 -1.83 3.70 17.13
CA LEU A 241 -2.85 4.70 17.44
C LEU A 241 -3.83 4.22 18.54
N VAL A 242 -4.16 2.93 18.56
CA VAL A 242 -4.96 2.35 19.65
C VAL A 242 -4.19 2.39 20.98
N ILE A 243 -2.91 1.98 20.97
CA ILE A 243 -2.04 2.05 22.15
C ILE A 243 -1.99 3.49 22.69
N THR A 244 -1.83 4.47 21.81
CA THR A 244 -1.70 5.89 22.19
C THR A 244 -3.04 6.61 22.32
N SER A 245 -4.17 5.94 22.17
CA SER A 245 -5.51 6.55 22.28
C SER A 245 -5.77 7.26 23.62
N PRO A 246 -5.28 6.79 24.79
CA PRO A 246 -5.47 7.52 26.04
C PRO A 246 -4.80 8.90 26.02
N VAL A 247 -3.65 9.02 25.35
CA VAL A 247 -2.89 10.28 25.25
C VAL A 247 -3.70 11.36 24.54
N TYR A 248 -4.48 11.00 23.53
CA TYR A 248 -5.35 11.92 22.81
C TYR A 248 -6.32 12.67 23.76
N PHE A 249 -6.99 11.94 24.66
CA PHE A 249 -7.98 12.53 25.57
C PHE A 249 -7.32 13.47 26.58
N VAL A 250 -6.15 13.12 27.09
CA VAL A 250 -5.38 13.97 28.00
C VAL A 250 -4.93 15.25 27.29
N LEU A 251 -4.30 15.12 26.13
CA LEU A 251 -3.81 16.27 25.36
C LEU A 251 -4.95 17.20 24.92
N ASN A 252 -6.12 16.65 24.61
CA ASN A 252 -7.27 17.47 24.22
C ASN A 252 -7.87 18.26 25.41
N ALA A 253 -7.69 17.77 26.64
CA ALA A 253 -8.18 18.45 27.85
C ALA A 253 -7.34 19.66 28.24
N VAL A 254 -6.03 19.66 27.96
CA VAL A 254 -5.10 20.72 28.35
C VAL A 254 -4.83 21.71 27.22
N PRO A 255 -4.70 23.03 27.52
CA PRO A 255 -4.53 24.04 26.45
C PRO A 255 -3.32 23.83 25.55
N PHE A 256 -2.19 23.43 26.13
CA PHE A 256 -0.92 23.20 25.38
C PHE A 256 -0.93 21.91 24.56
N GLY A 257 -1.85 20.98 24.81
CA GLY A 257 -1.92 19.69 24.12
C GLY A 257 -2.79 19.67 22.87
N LYS A 258 -3.62 20.67 22.63
CA LYS A 258 -4.65 20.69 21.57
C LYS A 258 -4.07 20.45 20.16
N GLN A 259 -2.91 21.01 19.85
CA GLN A 259 -2.28 20.82 18.54
C GLN A 259 -1.89 19.36 18.33
N SER A 260 -1.26 18.74 19.32
CA SER A 260 -0.86 17.32 19.27
C SER A 260 -2.06 16.39 19.24
N ALA A 261 -3.13 16.70 20.00
CA ALA A 261 -4.39 15.97 19.93
C ALA A 261 -5.03 16.03 18.54
N SER A 262 -5.06 17.22 17.92
CA SER A 262 -5.56 17.39 16.55
C SER A 262 -4.73 16.60 15.53
N GLN A 263 -3.41 16.60 15.66
CA GLN A 263 -2.51 15.81 14.81
C GLN A 263 -2.77 14.30 14.95
N TRP A 264 -2.93 13.82 16.19
CA TRP A 264 -3.26 12.42 16.46
C TRP A 264 -4.60 12.04 15.80
N LEU A 265 -5.64 12.84 15.98
CA LEU A 265 -6.96 12.60 15.40
C LEU A 265 -6.91 12.60 13.87
N LYS A 266 -6.16 13.54 13.27
CA LYS A 266 -5.93 13.58 11.82
C LYS A 266 -5.28 12.32 11.32
N ASN A 267 -4.24 11.84 12.00
CA ASN A 267 -3.55 10.60 11.64
C ASN A 267 -4.49 9.39 11.80
N PHE A 268 -5.23 9.32 12.91
CA PHE A 268 -6.19 8.25 13.15
C PHE A 268 -7.27 8.19 12.07
N SER A 269 -7.89 9.32 11.74
CA SER A 269 -8.89 9.42 10.67
C SER A 269 -8.31 9.06 9.30
N LYS A 270 -7.06 9.43 9.02
CA LYS A 270 -6.36 9.07 7.78
C LYS A 270 -6.23 7.54 7.65
N TYR A 271 -5.73 6.85 8.67
CA TYR A 271 -5.55 5.40 8.63
C TYR A 271 -6.88 4.63 8.68
N LEU A 272 -7.91 5.19 9.33
CA LEU A 272 -9.27 4.68 9.23
C LEU A 272 -9.77 4.71 7.78
N GLY A 273 -9.63 5.87 7.11
CA GLY A 273 -10.12 6.09 5.76
C GLY A 273 -9.38 5.30 4.68
N ILE A 274 -8.12 4.89 4.90
CA ILE A 274 -7.34 4.11 3.94
C ILE A 274 -8.06 2.78 3.59
N GLY A 275 -8.68 2.11 4.56
CA GLY A 275 -9.40 0.86 4.31
C GLY A 275 -10.51 1.01 3.26
N PRO A 276 -11.55 1.82 3.53
CA PRO A 276 -12.62 2.05 2.58
C PRO A 276 -12.19 2.71 1.27
N ALA A 277 -11.11 3.52 1.29
CA ALA A 277 -10.62 4.19 0.08
C ALA A 277 -9.86 3.26 -0.88
N LEU A 278 -9.31 2.16 -0.39
CA LEU A 278 -8.57 1.17 -1.19
C LEU A 278 -9.42 -0.05 -1.56
N ALA A 279 -10.58 -0.25 -0.92
CA ALA A 279 -11.53 -1.31 -1.20
C ALA A 279 -12.42 -0.96 -2.38
#